data_46cd8c3ea1c3e995867ed21baf24b57c
#
_entry.id   46cd8c3ea1c3e995867ed21baf24b57c
#
_cell.length_a   1.000
_cell.length_b   1.000
_cell.length_c   1.000
_cell.angle_alpha   90.00
_cell.angle_beta   90.00
_cell.angle_gamma   90.00
#
_symmetry.space_group_name_H-M   'P 1'
#
loop_
_entity.id
_entity.type
_entity.pdbx_description
1 polymer ?
#
loop_
_entity_poly.entity_id
_entity_poly.type
_entity_poly.pdbx_seq_one_letter_code
_entity_poly.pdbx_strand_id
1 'polypeptide(L)'
;MDEPIQVLAGTGGVALGEARTNHEGRKAILLYRDGNPRELVALAETMGIEVVDVQFQKGRDDPRTFFGKGRLQDTADEISSAVEGHPWHGVDLVIIHSNSTPRQLVNIHETLQVEVWDRVRLLLSLFISHAGSVEARTQVRIAQLQADRTVLRELANQQTTGERAGFGAGGKQAIQGVLTTVSRELTQLRKKQAKHALARKERRRQRSKGGARTVGLAGYTNAGKSSLFLALSGKKVLVEDKLFSTLETTVGRMEMSPRILLADTIGFIDELPSDLLDAFHATLDESLNCDLLLLLADSSDDVDELQRKLSTSRREVLDRSKEDSIRMKVVLTKSDAGGDIEAAQEIVRMMGMDDAMVISSHSGEGLDALRESIMFSLYGPKTTLVVSTGNPGEREAESFVSQIYDLGIVTEKDGLELTLWCGFGELQRLIAKSDGRISIK
;
A
#
# COMPACT_ATOMS: atom_id res chain seq x y z
N MET A 1 -33.87 -26.57 1.20
CA MET A 1 -33.09 -25.36 1.58
C MET A 1 -31.76 -25.94 2.03
N ASP A 2 -30.77 -25.93 1.13
CA ASP A 2 -29.45 -26.42 1.45
C ASP A 2 -28.82 -25.43 2.41
N GLU A 3 -28.49 -25.89 3.63
CA GLU A 3 -27.70 -25.10 4.56
C GLU A 3 -26.39 -24.69 3.86
N PRO A 4 -26.00 -23.41 3.92
CA PRO A 4 -24.73 -22.99 3.36
C PRO A 4 -23.64 -23.81 4.03
N ILE A 5 -22.81 -24.48 3.25
CA ILE A 5 -21.64 -25.21 3.73
C ILE A 5 -20.84 -24.21 4.55
N GLN A 6 -20.85 -24.35 5.88
CA GLN A 6 -19.92 -23.63 6.76
C GLN A 6 -18.52 -24.10 6.42
N VAL A 7 -17.91 -23.42 5.45
CA VAL A 7 -16.52 -23.63 5.12
C VAL A 7 -15.73 -22.97 6.23
N LEU A 8 -15.24 -23.81 7.08
CA LEU A 8 -14.24 -23.61 8.14
C LEU A 8 -13.89 -22.17 8.53
N ALA A 9 -13.96 -21.94 9.80
CA ALA A 9 -13.24 -20.86 10.47
C ALA A 9 -11.80 -20.83 9.96
N GLY A 10 -11.38 -19.70 9.48
CA GLY A 10 -10.16 -19.54 8.66
C GLY A 10 -10.47 -19.13 7.23
N THR A 11 -11.68 -19.39 6.73
CA THR A 11 -12.19 -18.82 5.48
C THR A 11 -13.20 -17.67 5.75
N GLY A 12 -13.27 -17.18 6.99
CA GLY A 12 -14.17 -16.09 7.39
C GLY A 12 -15.58 -16.52 7.73
N GLY A 13 -15.85 -17.84 7.95
CA GLY A 13 -17.17 -18.35 8.33
C GLY A 13 -18.30 -17.98 7.36
N VAL A 14 -17.96 -17.40 6.22
CA VAL A 14 -18.88 -16.88 5.20
C VAL A 14 -19.00 -17.91 4.11
N ALA A 15 -20.21 -18.20 3.67
CA ALA A 15 -20.44 -18.92 2.44
C ALA A 15 -19.56 -18.36 1.33
N LEU A 16 -18.93 -19.22 0.54
CA LEU A 16 -18.14 -18.82 -0.63
C LEU A 16 -18.98 -17.86 -1.50
N GLY A 17 -18.71 -16.58 -1.40
CA GLY A 17 -19.45 -15.57 -2.11
C GLY A 17 -19.46 -14.18 -1.44
N GLU A 18 -19.53 -14.10 -0.13
CA GLU A 18 -19.61 -12.82 0.59
C GLU A 18 -18.56 -12.72 1.69
N ALA A 19 -17.56 -11.90 1.48
CA ALA A 19 -16.67 -11.48 2.55
C ALA A 19 -17.44 -10.57 3.51
N ARG A 20 -17.40 -10.85 4.81
CA ARG A 20 -17.89 -9.89 5.82
C ARG A 20 -17.09 -8.60 5.65
N THR A 21 -17.80 -7.51 5.42
CA THR A 21 -17.21 -6.17 5.30
C THR A 21 -17.26 -5.40 6.62
N ASN A 22 -18.01 -5.91 7.60
CA ASN A 22 -18.14 -5.31 8.92
C ASN A 22 -17.72 -6.32 9.98
N HIS A 23 -16.71 -5.97 10.77
CA HIS A 23 -16.17 -6.74 11.88
C HIS A 23 -16.36 -6.03 13.22
N GLU A 24 -17.11 -4.92 13.22
CA GLU A 24 -17.35 -4.09 14.40
C GLU A 24 -17.98 -4.89 15.55
N GLY A 25 -17.41 -4.75 16.74
CA GLY A 25 -17.88 -5.42 17.95
C GLY A 25 -17.46 -6.89 18.10
N ARG A 26 -16.67 -7.45 17.18
CA ARG A 26 -16.05 -8.77 17.38
C ARG A 26 -14.98 -8.71 18.46
N LYS A 27 -14.83 -9.79 19.20
CA LYS A 27 -13.79 -9.93 20.22
C LYS A 27 -12.75 -10.96 19.80
N ALA A 28 -11.47 -10.56 19.91
CA ALA A 28 -10.37 -11.41 19.51
C ALA A 28 -9.33 -11.59 20.61
N ILE A 29 -8.65 -12.74 20.57
CA ILE A 29 -7.40 -12.99 21.31
C ILE A 29 -6.26 -13.04 20.29
N LEU A 30 -5.15 -12.36 20.58
CA LEU A 30 -3.97 -12.38 19.72
C LEU A 30 -2.90 -13.31 20.32
N LEU A 31 -2.41 -14.25 19.51
CA LEU A 31 -1.36 -15.19 19.89
C LEU A 31 -0.04 -14.78 19.19
N TYR A 32 1.07 -14.62 19.97
CA TYR A 32 2.37 -14.31 19.40
C TYR A 32 3.51 -15.03 20.10
N ARG A 33 4.62 -15.21 19.37
CA ARG A 33 5.84 -15.86 19.86
C ARG A 33 7.08 -14.97 19.79
N ASP A 34 7.12 -14.09 18.82
CA ASP A 34 8.21 -13.16 18.55
C ASP A 34 7.68 -11.85 17.96
N GLY A 35 8.55 -10.88 17.81
CA GLY A 35 8.21 -9.59 17.23
C GLY A 35 7.36 -8.70 18.14
N ASN A 36 6.79 -7.66 17.55
CA ASN A 36 5.95 -6.69 18.23
C ASN A 36 4.47 -6.85 17.80
N PRO A 37 3.58 -7.32 18.69
CA PRO A 37 2.19 -7.55 18.35
C PRO A 37 1.38 -6.25 18.15
N ARG A 38 1.91 -5.07 18.55
CA ARG A 38 1.19 -3.79 18.54
C ARG A 38 0.63 -3.44 17.16
N GLU A 39 1.37 -3.75 16.10
CA GLU A 39 0.92 -3.48 14.73
C GLU A 39 -0.34 -4.28 14.38
N LEU A 40 -0.38 -5.58 14.70
CA LEU A 40 -1.56 -6.42 14.44
C LEU A 40 -2.75 -6.02 15.32
N VAL A 41 -2.51 -5.63 16.56
CA VAL A 41 -3.55 -5.09 17.44
C VAL A 41 -4.15 -3.83 16.80
N ALA A 42 -3.33 -2.86 16.40
CA ALA A 42 -3.81 -1.64 15.75
C ALA A 42 -4.56 -1.90 14.44
N LEU A 43 -4.13 -2.91 13.65
CA LEU A 43 -4.84 -3.35 12.44
C LEU A 43 -6.23 -3.92 12.77
N ALA A 44 -6.34 -4.76 13.79
CA ALA A 44 -7.60 -5.34 14.25
C ALA A 44 -8.57 -4.25 14.76
N GLU A 45 -8.06 -3.34 15.59
CA GLU A 45 -8.82 -2.20 16.11
C GLU A 45 -9.31 -1.26 15.00
N THR A 46 -8.52 -1.05 13.95
CA THR A 46 -8.92 -0.27 12.76
C THR A 46 -10.17 -0.86 12.09
N MET A 47 -10.38 -2.16 12.21
CA MET A 47 -11.55 -2.88 11.68
C MET A 47 -12.72 -2.94 12.67
N GLY A 48 -12.59 -2.36 13.87
CA GLY A 48 -13.58 -2.43 14.94
C GLY A 48 -13.57 -3.74 15.71
N ILE A 49 -12.48 -4.52 15.63
CA ILE A 49 -12.27 -5.75 16.39
C ILE A 49 -11.63 -5.38 17.72
N GLU A 50 -12.27 -5.75 18.83
CA GLU A 50 -11.75 -5.58 20.18
C GLU A 50 -10.75 -6.71 20.50
N VAL A 51 -9.46 -6.40 20.66
CA VAL A 51 -8.47 -7.38 21.11
C VAL A 51 -8.47 -7.43 22.63
N VAL A 52 -9.16 -8.42 23.19
CA VAL A 52 -9.39 -8.54 24.65
C VAL A 52 -8.20 -9.11 25.40
N ASP A 53 -7.32 -9.85 24.74
CA ASP A 53 -6.09 -10.39 25.32
C ASP A 53 -5.00 -10.63 24.27
N VAL A 54 -3.75 -10.55 24.74
CA VAL A 54 -2.54 -10.77 23.91
C VAL A 54 -1.65 -11.79 24.59
N GLN A 55 -1.66 -13.02 24.08
CA GLN A 55 -0.94 -14.14 24.67
C GLN A 55 0.43 -14.36 24.06
N PHE A 56 1.43 -14.44 24.92
CA PHE A 56 2.82 -14.75 24.55
C PHE A 56 3.21 -16.17 24.92
N GLN A 57 3.90 -16.85 24.01
CA GLN A 57 4.58 -18.10 24.31
C GLN A 57 6.01 -18.08 23.76
N LYS A 58 6.99 -18.15 24.65
CA LYS A 58 8.40 -18.19 24.27
C LYS A 58 8.77 -19.51 23.56
N GLY A 59 9.65 -19.45 22.58
CA GLY A 59 10.23 -20.61 21.92
C GLY A 59 9.90 -20.67 20.42
N ARG A 60 10.25 -21.78 19.76
CA ARG A 60 9.99 -21.99 18.35
C ARG A 60 8.51 -22.35 18.10
N ASP A 61 8.02 -22.00 16.94
CA ASP A 61 6.67 -22.37 16.50
C ASP A 61 6.49 -23.88 16.48
N ASP A 62 5.34 -24.32 16.97
CA ASP A 62 4.94 -25.70 16.75
C ASP A 62 4.53 -25.88 15.26
N PRO A 63 5.11 -26.84 14.53
CA PRO A 63 4.82 -27.02 13.11
C PRO A 63 3.36 -27.39 12.81
N ARG A 64 2.60 -27.82 13.83
CA ARG A 64 1.20 -28.24 13.67
C ARG A 64 0.20 -27.23 14.21
N THR A 65 0.55 -26.48 15.26
CA THR A 65 -0.41 -25.69 16.04
C THR A 65 0.08 -24.30 16.42
N PHE A 66 1.24 -23.84 15.91
CA PHE A 66 1.86 -22.56 16.25
C PHE A 66 2.23 -22.46 17.75
N PHE A 67 1.26 -22.49 18.65
CA PHE A 67 1.45 -22.67 20.11
C PHE A 67 1.60 -24.17 20.45
N GLY A 68 2.25 -24.46 21.58
CA GLY A 68 2.29 -25.82 22.12
C GLY A 68 0.88 -26.31 22.45
N LYS A 69 0.61 -27.61 22.22
CA LYS A 69 -0.72 -28.20 22.37
C LYS A 69 -1.39 -27.92 23.70
N GLY A 70 -0.63 -28.04 24.83
CA GLY A 70 -1.16 -27.77 26.16
C GLY A 70 -1.67 -26.33 26.29
N ARG A 71 -0.84 -25.36 25.90
CA ARG A 71 -1.23 -23.94 25.96
C ARG A 71 -2.43 -23.62 25.07
N LEU A 72 -2.51 -24.25 23.88
CA LEU A 72 -3.63 -24.06 22.99
C LEU A 72 -4.92 -24.68 23.56
N GLN A 73 -4.81 -25.83 24.24
CA GLN A 73 -5.95 -26.44 24.94
C GLN A 73 -6.42 -25.59 26.12
N ASP A 74 -5.49 -25.05 26.94
CA ASP A 74 -5.82 -24.13 28.03
C ASP A 74 -6.61 -22.92 27.50
N THR A 75 -6.17 -22.36 26.36
CA THR A 75 -6.88 -21.25 25.70
C THR A 75 -8.29 -21.67 25.23
N ALA A 76 -8.44 -22.87 24.67
CA ALA A 76 -9.73 -23.40 24.25
C ALA A 76 -10.69 -23.60 25.42
N ASP A 77 -10.19 -24.17 26.52
CA ASP A 77 -10.97 -24.43 27.74
C ASP A 77 -11.41 -23.10 28.36
N GLU A 78 -10.57 -22.09 28.38
CA GLU A 78 -10.89 -20.76 28.90
C GLU A 78 -11.91 -20.03 28.01
N ILE A 79 -11.79 -20.06 26.70
CA ILE A 79 -12.79 -19.50 25.75
C ILE A 79 -14.16 -20.18 25.98
N SER A 80 -14.18 -21.50 26.08
CA SER A 80 -15.43 -22.27 26.22
C SER A 80 -16.10 -22.09 27.56
N SER A 81 -15.34 -21.82 28.63
CA SER A 81 -15.83 -21.63 30.01
C SER A 81 -16.12 -20.18 30.36
N ALA A 82 -15.78 -19.21 29.49
CA ALA A 82 -15.95 -17.78 29.73
C ALA A 82 -17.44 -17.40 29.85
N VAL A 83 -17.89 -17.08 31.08
CA VAL A 83 -19.24 -16.62 31.39
C VAL A 83 -19.33 -15.09 31.33
N GLU A 84 -20.54 -14.56 31.36
CA GLU A 84 -20.80 -13.12 31.43
C GLU A 84 -20.01 -12.45 32.55
N GLY A 85 -19.26 -11.38 32.21
CA GLY A 85 -18.32 -10.72 33.14
C GLY A 85 -16.85 -11.17 32.99
N HIS A 86 -16.57 -12.28 32.33
CA HIS A 86 -15.21 -12.67 31.99
C HIS A 86 -14.70 -11.86 30.78
N PRO A 87 -13.44 -11.38 30.76
CA PRO A 87 -12.89 -10.62 29.60
C PRO A 87 -13.04 -11.35 28.27
N TRP A 88 -12.95 -12.67 28.28
CA TRP A 88 -13.03 -13.51 27.08
C TRP A 88 -14.47 -13.92 26.70
N HIS A 89 -15.48 -13.45 27.46
CA HIS A 89 -16.85 -13.74 27.10
C HIS A 89 -17.21 -13.17 25.72
N GLY A 90 -17.69 -14.02 24.83
CA GLY A 90 -18.05 -13.65 23.46
C GLY A 90 -16.86 -13.57 22.50
N VAL A 91 -15.68 -14.06 22.86
CA VAL A 91 -14.55 -14.22 21.92
C VAL A 91 -14.96 -15.18 20.79
N ASP A 92 -14.95 -14.68 19.57
CA ASP A 92 -15.31 -15.42 18.35
C ASP A 92 -14.17 -15.50 17.33
N LEU A 93 -13.01 -14.89 17.65
CA LEU A 93 -11.85 -14.79 16.77
C LEU A 93 -10.55 -14.99 17.54
N VAL A 94 -9.61 -15.71 16.92
CA VAL A 94 -8.22 -15.77 17.36
C VAL A 94 -7.32 -15.30 16.23
N ILE A 95 -6.42 -14.36 16.51
CA ILE A 95 -5.48 -13.78 15.55
C ILE A 95 -4.07 -14.32 15.86
N ILE A 96 -3.36 -14.80 14.87
CA ILE A 96 -2.00 -15.33 15.01
C ILE A 96 -1.01 -14.33 14.41
N HIS A 97 -0.04 -13.90 15.20
CA HIS A 97 1.06 -13.02 14.78
C HIS A 97 2.10 -13.82 13.99
N SER A 98 1.69 -14.40 12.87
CA SER A 98 2.57 -15.12 11.94
C SER A 98 1.83 -15.36 10.62
N ASN A 99 2.60 -15.67 9.58
CA ASN A 99 2.08 -16.24 8.34
C ASN A 99 1.95 -17.77 8.55
N SER A 100 0.79 -18.21 8.98
CA SER A 100 0.57 -19.60 9.38
C SER A 100 0.44 -20.53 8.18
N THR A 101 0.92 -21.76 8.31
CA THR A 101 0.67 -22.79 7.31
C THR A 101 -0.80 -23.21 7.31
N PRO A 102 -1.37 -23.66 6.17
CA PRO A 102 -2.74 -24.15 6.11
C PRO A 102 -3.03 -25.24 7.15
N ARG A 103 -2.04 -26.10 7.43
CA ARG A 103 -2.14 -27.15 8.45
C ARG A 103 -2.28 -26.57 9.87
N GLN A 104 -1.49 -25.55 10.20
CA GLN A 104 -1.61 -24.87 11.49
C GLN A 104 -2.99 -24.26 11.67
N LEU A 105 -3.48 -23.50 10.67
CA LEU A 105 -4.79 -22.86 10.73
C LEU A 105 -5.92 -23.86 10.99
N VAL A 106 -5.90 -24.98 10.27
CA VAL A 106 -6.89 -26.03 10.42
C VAL A 106 -6.84 -26.65 11.82
N ASN A 107 -5.66 -27.05 12.31
CA ASN A 107 -5.50 -27.69 13.61
C ASN A 107 -5.83 -26.74 14.78
N ILE A 108 -5.46 -25.47 14.68
CA ILE A 108 -5.79 -24.46 15.69
C ILE A 108 -7.29 -24.26 15.76
N HIS A 109 -7.94 -24.10 14.61
CA HIS A 109 -9.39 -23.99 14.56
C HIS A 109 -10.10 -25.20 15.19
N GLU A 110 -9.64 -26.43 14.90
CA GLU A 110 -10.21 -27.64 15.49
C GLU A 110 -10.07 -27.70 17.00
N THR A 111 -8.99 -27.14 17.54
CA THR A 111 -8.77 -27.11 18.99
C THR A 111 -9.61 -26.02 19.64
N LEU A 112 -9.62 -24.81 19.07
CA LEU A 112 -10.25 -23.64 19.69
C LEU A 112 -11.75 -23.52 19.41
N GLN A 113 -12.24 -24.14 18.32
CA GLN A 113 -13.66 -24.07 17.86
C GLN A 113 -14.18 -22.65 17.61
N VAL A 114 -13.25 -21.69 17.41
CA VAL A 114 -13.53 -20.30 16.99
C VAL A 114 -12.86 -20.00 15.67
N GLU A 115 -13.20 -18.88 15.05
CA GLU A 115 -12.55 -18.44 13.82
C GLU A 115 -11.08 -18.11 14.07
N VAL A 116 -10.19 -18.50 13.15
CA VAL A 116 -8.75 -18.29 13.28
C VAL A 116 -8.24 -17.52 12.08
N TRP A 117 -7.62 -16.39 12.34
CA TRP A 117 -6.96 -15.57 11.33
C TRP A 117 -5.46 -15.54 11.57
N ASP A 118 -4.71 -15.72 10.53
CA ASP A 118 -3.30 -15.36 10.51
C ASP A 118 -3.12 -13.89 10.05
N ARG A 119 -1.88 -13.43 10.00
CA ARG A 119 -1.55 -12.08 9.51
C ARG A 119 -2.09 -11.83 8.09
N VAL A 120 -2.00 -12.82 7.21
CA VAL A 120 -2.52 -12.72 5.83
C VAL A 120 -4.02 -12.46 5.81
N ARG A 121 -4.76 -13.24 6.61
CA ARG A 121 -6.22 -13.15 6.67
C ARG A 121 -6.68 -11.82 7.24
N LEU A 122 -6.03 -11.34 8.30
CA LEU A 122 -6.32 -10.04 8.89
C LEU A 122 -6.14 -8.91 7.86
N LEU A 123 -5.00 -8.90 7.15
CA LEU A 123 -4.72 -7.92 6.11
C LEU A 123 -5.71 -7.99 4.94
N LEU A 124 -6.06 -9.19 4.49
CA LEU A 124 -7.06 -9.36 3.43
C LEU A 124 -8.42 -8.81 3.84
N SER A 125 -8.84 -9.05 5.08
CA SER A 125 -10.11 -8.56 5.62
C SER A 125 -10.11 -7.04 5.73
N LEU A 126 -9.01 -6.45 6.18
CA LEU A 126 -8.82 -5.00 6.20
C LEU A 126 -8.90 -4.41 4.79
N PHE A 127 -8.23 -5.04 3.82
CA PHE A 127 -8.26 -4.56 2.43
C PHE A 127 -9.64 -4.66 1.78
N ILE A 128 -10.44 -5.65 2.13
CA ILE A 128 -11.83 -5.74 1.66
C ILE A 128 -12.65 -4.56 2.16
N SER A 129 -12.51 -4.19 3.43
CA SER A 129 -13.26 -3.06 4.02
C SER A 129 -12.87 -1.70 3.41
N HIS A 130 -11.64 -1.55 2.92
CA HIS A 130 -11.14 -0.31 2.32
C HIS A 130 -11.17 -0.28 0.79
N ALA A 131 -11.50 -1.39 0.12
CA ALA A 131 -11.53 -1.46 -1.35
C ALA A 131 -12.71 -0.68 -1.93
N GLY A 132 -12.46 0.57 -2.36
CA GLY A 132 -13.47 1.47 -2.95
C GLY A 132 -13.82 1.12 -4.39
N SER A 133 -12.83 0.71 -5.21
CA SER A 133 -13.04 0.45 -6.63
C SER A 133 -13.33 -1.01 -6.95
N VAL A 134 -13.91 -1.23 -8.13
CA VAL A 134 -14.11 -2.58 -8.69
C VAL A 134 -12.77 -3.28 -8.93
N GLU A 135 -11.71 -2.52 -9.22
CA GLU A 135 -10.38 -3.06 -9.49
C GLU A 135 -9.71 -3.55 -8.21
N ALA A 136 -9.68 -2.73 -7.14
CA ALA A 136 -9.17 -3.12 -5.84
C ALA A 136 -9.93 -4.33 -5.27
N ARG A 137 -11.26 -4.31 -5.32
CA ARG A 137 -12.09 -5.46 -4.92
C ARG A 137 -11.74 -6.73 -5.68
N THR A 138 -11.48 -6.61 -7.00
CA THR A 138 -11.07 -7.75 -7.83
C THR A 138 -9.73 -8.30 -7.38
N GLN A 139 -8.76 -7.43 -7.07
CA GLN A 139 -7.43 -7.83 -6.61
C GLN A 139 -7.48 -8.52 -5.23
N VAL A 140 -8.16 -7.91 -4.26
CA VAL A 140 -8.33 -8.49 -2.92
C VAL A 140 -9.05 -9.84 -3.01
N ARG A 141 -10.10 -9.93 -3.83
CA ARG A 141 -10.84 -11.19 -4.02
C ARG A 141 -9.97 -12.30 -4.61
N ILE A 142 -9.08 -11.97 -5.54
CA ILE A 142 -8.11 -12.95 -6.08
C ILE A 142 -7.20 -13.47 -4.97
N ALA A 143 -6.60 -12.58 -4.15
CA ALA A 143 -5.73 -12.97 -3.05
C ALA A 143 -6.48 -13.82 -2.01
N GLN A 144 -7.70 -13.43 -1.65
CA GLN A 144 -8.55 -14.18 -0.74
C GLN A 144 -8.83 -15.61 -1.25
N LEU A 145 -9.27 -15.73 -2.51
CA LEU A 145 -9.54 -17.04 -3.10
C LEU A 145 -8.27 -17.90 -3.24
N GLN A 146 -7.10 -17.30 -3.40
CA GLN A 146 -5.82 -18.02 -3.40
C GLN A 146 -5.51 -18.58 -2.01
N ALA A 147 -5.63 -17.78 -0.96
CA ALA A 147 -5.46 -18.20 0.42
C ALA A 147 -6.46 -19.30 0.78
N ASP A 148 -7.74 -19.10 0.50
CA ASP A 148 -8.79 -20.09 0.76
C ASP A 148 -8.54 -21.42 0.03
N ARG A 149 -8.06 -21.36 -1.22
CA ARG A 149 -7.74 -22.55 -2.01
C ARG A 149 -6.65 -23.41 -1.37
N THR A 150 -5.64 -22.79 -0.74
CA THR A 150 -4.56 -23.53 -0.06
C THR A 150 -5.09 -24.25 1.18
N VAL A 151 -5.92 -23.59 1.98
CA VAL A 151 -6.58 -24.19 3.17
C VAL A 151 -7.52 -25.34 2.75
N LEU A 152 -8.35 -25.14 1.73
CA LEU A 152 -9.27 -26.17 1.23
C LEU A 152 -8.53 -27.41 0.70
N ARG A 153 -7.37 -27.23 0.07
CA ARG A 153 -6.53 -28.36 -0.36
C ARG A 153 -5.98 -29.14 0.83
N GLU A 154 -5.53 -28.46 1.85
CA GLU A 154 -5.03 -29.11 3.07
C GLU A 154 -6.14 -29.94 3.74
N LEU A 155 -7.34 -29.39 3.84
CA LEU A 155 -8.50 -30.12 4.33
C LEU A 155 -8.80 -31.36 3.52
N ALA A 156 -8.78 -31.27 2.19
CA ALA A 156 -8.99 -32.42 1.32
C ALA A 156 -7.92 -33.49 1.52
N ASN A 157 -6.65 -33.10 1.76
CA ASN A 157 -5.55 -34.01 2.03
C ASN A 157 -5.69 -34.71 3.37
N GLN A 158 -6.03 -34.01 4.44
CA GLN A 158 -6.21 -34.60 5.77
C GLN A 158 -7.35 -35.63 5.80
N GLN A 159 -8.42 -35.40 5.03
CA GLN A 159 -9.50 -36.38 4.86
C GLN A 159 -9.05 -37.65 4.13
N THR A 160 -8.01 -37.55 3.29
CA THR A 160 -7.52 -38.71 2.50
C THR A 160 -6.59 -39.59 3.32
N THR A 161 -5.88 -39.05 4.29
CA THR A 161 -4.90 -39.75 5.14
C THR A 161 -5.53 -40.44 6.34
N GLY A 162 -6.87 -40.40 6.50
CA GLY A 162 -7.57 -41.10 7.58
C GLY A 162 -7.37 -40.49 8.99
N GLU A 163 -6.74 -39.33 9.09
CA GLU A 163 -6.50 -38.64 10.37
C GLU A 163 -7.80 -38.02 10.97
N ARG A 164 -8.93 -38.15 10.24
CA ARG A 164 -10.26 -37.65 10.70
C ARG A 164 -11.34 -38.72 10.58
N ALA A 165 -11.82 -39.19 11.71
CA ALA A 165 -13.07 -39.95 11.79
C ALA A 165 -14.25 -38.96 11.87
N GLY A 166 -15.11 -38.96 10.82
CA GLY A 166 -16.38 -38.22 10.92
C GLY A 166 -16.97 -37.63 9.65
N PHE A 167 -16.21 -37.40 8.60
CA PHE A 167 -16.77 -36.95 7.32
C PHE A 167 -16.80 -38.11 6.33
N GLY A 168 -17.98 -38.61 6.04
CA GLY A 168 -18.18 -39.67 5.03
C GLY A 168 -17.84 -39.23 3.60
N ALA A 169 -17.96 -40.18 2.62
CA ALA A 169 -17.62 -39.96 1.21
C ALA A 169 -18.23 -38.69 0.56
N GLY A 170 -19.30 -38.13 1.12
CA GLY A 170 -19.92 -36.87 0.71
C GLY A 170 -19.06 -35.63 0.98
N GLY A 171 -18.28 -35.59 2.07
CA GLY A 171 -17.47 -34.45 2.42
C GLY A 171 -16.34 -34.17 1.42
N LYS A 172 -15.68 -35.20 0.92
CA LYS A 172 -14.62 -35.08 -0.10
C LYS A 172 -15.15 -34.54 -1.43
N GLN A 173 -16.31 -35.00 -1.87
CA GLN A 173 -16.95 -34.51 -3.11
C GLN A 173 -17.37 -33.04 -2.95
N ALA A 174 -17.89 -32.64 -1.77
CA ALA A 174 -18.24 -31.27 -1.47
C ALA A 174 -17.03 -30.33 -1.55
N ILE A 175 -15.91 -30.67 -0.89
CA ILE A 175 -14.66 -29.88 -0.96
C ILE A 175 -14.12 -29.79 -2.39
N GLN A 176 -14.18 -30.91 -3.16
CA GLN A 176 -13.74 -30.89 -4.54
C GLN A 176 -14.62 -30.00 -5.42
N GLY A 177 -15.93 -29.96 -5.19
CA GLY A 177 -16.87 -29.05 -5.85
C GLY A 177 -16.53 -27.59 -5.57
N VAL A 178 -16.25 -27.27 -4.30
CA VAL A 178 -15.82 -25.93 -3.85
C VAL A 178 -14.50 -25.54 -4.52
N LEU A 179 -13.48 -26.40 -4.53
CA LEU A 179 -12.19 -26.14 -5.19
C LEU A 179 -12.34 -25.86 -6.69
N THR A 180 -13.27 -26.56 -7.35
CA THR A 180 -13.58 -26.33 -8.78
C THR A 180 -14.21 -24.95 -8.99
N THR A 181 -15.13 -24.58 -8.13
CA THR A 181 -15.80 -23.25 -8.16
C THR A 181 -14.79 -22.14 -7.94
N VAL A 182 -13.96 -22.23 -6.90
CA VAL A 182 -12.87 -21.28 -6.60
C VAL A 182 -11.91 -21.14 -7.79
N SER A 183 -11.53 -22.26 -8.41
CA SER A 183 -10.61 -22.24 -9.56
C SER A 183 -11.22 -21.55 -10.78
N ARG A 184 -12.53 -21.73 -11.01
CA ARG A 184 -13.27 -21.06 -12.09
C ARG A 184 -13.37 -19.55 -11.84
N GLU A 185 -13.73 -19.15 -10.62
CA GLU A 185 -13.81 -17.75 -10.23
C GLU A 185 -12.45 -17.06 -10.35
N LEU A 186 -11.37 -17.67 -9.86
CA LEU A 186 -10.00 -17.17 -10.02
C LEU A 186 -9.64 -16.92 -11.48
N THR A 187 -9.99 -17.84 -12.37
CA THR A 187 -9.72 -17.70 -13.80
C THR A 187 -10.46 -16.51 -14.41
N GLN A 188 -11.71 -16.30 -14.03
CA GLN A 188 -12.50 -15.16 -14.50
C GLN A 188 -11.97 -13.82 -13.98
N LEU A 189 -11.63 -13.73 -12.68
CA LEU A 189 -11.10 -12.54 -12.05
C LEU A 189 -9.73 -12.17 -12.60
N ARG A 190 -8.85 -13.15 -12.86
CA ARG A 190 -7.54 -12.90 -13.50
C ARG A 190 -7.66 -12.35 -14.92
N LYS A 191 -8.63 -12.84 -15.71
CA LYS A 191 -8.93 -12.27 -17.03
C LYS A 191 -9.37 -10.81 -16.92
N LYS A 192 -10.22 -10.50 -15.93
CA LYS A 192 -10.67 -9.12 -15.65
C LYS A 192 -9.50 -8.22 -15.24
N GLN A 193 -8.64 -8.71 -14.33
CA GLN A 193 -7.43 -8.00 -13.89
C GLN A 193 -6.49 -7.69 -15.06
N ALA A 194 -6.22 -8.67 -15.95
CA ALA A 194 -5.39 -8.47 -17.13
C ALA A 194 -5.95 -7.38 -18.07
N LYS A 195 -7.28 -7.32 -18.25
CA LYS A 195 -7.93 -6.25 -19.03
C LYS A 195 -7.72 -4.87 -18.40
N HIS A 196 -7.86 -4.77 -17.07
CA HIS A 196 -7.61 -3.52 -16.36
C HIS A 196 -6.13 -3.07 -16.45
N ALA A 197 -5.19 -4.01 -16.35
CA ALA A 197 -3.75 -3.73 -16.50
C ALA A 197 -3.41 -3.15 -17.89
N LEU A 198 -4.00 -3.68 -18.97
CA LEU A 198 -3.81 -3.15 -20.33
C LEU A 198 -4.37 -1.73 -20.46
N ALA A 199 -5.55 -1.47 -19.91
CA ALA A 199 -6.17 -0.14 -19.95
C ALA A 199 -5.35 0.90 -19.16
N ARG A 200 -4.72 0.49 -18.02
CA ARG A 200 -3.79 1.35 -17.26
C ARG A 200 -2.54 1.68 -18.06
N LYS A 201 -1.92 0.67 -18.67
CA LYS A 201 -0.72 0.86 -19.50
C LYS A 201 -0.95 1.86 -20.63
N GLU A 202 -2.11 1.78 -21.29
CA GLU A 202 -2.45 2.73 -22.36
C GLU A 202 -2.72 4.15 -21.82
N ARG A 203 -3.44 4.30 -20.70
CA ARG A 203 -3.62 5.61 -20.05
C ARG A 203 -2.29 6.25 -19.64
N ARG A 204 -1.33 5.45 -19.13
CA ARG A 204 0.01 5.91 -18.79
C ARG A 204 0.77 6.37 -20.02
N ARG A 205 0.74 5.58 -21.11
CA ARG A 205 1.38 5.95 -22.38
C ARG A 205 0.85 7.28 -22.95
N GLN A 206 -0.46 7.50 -22.86
CA GLN A 206 -1.07 8.75 -23.28
C GLN A 206 -0.62 9.93 -22.41
N ARG A 207 -0.55 9.76 -21.08
CA ARG A 207 -0.01 10.79 -20.15
C ARG A 207 1.44 11.15 -20.46
N SER A 208 2.30 10.16 -20.65
CA SER A 208 3.70 10.36 -20.98
C SER A 208 3.88 11.07 -22.34
N LYS A 209 3.08 10.71 -23.35
CA LYS A 209 3.07 11.42 -24.65
C LYS A 209 2.67 12.89 -24.54
N GLY A 210 1.80 13.21 -23.57
CA GLY A 210 1.40 14.58 -23.26
C GLY A 210 2.43 15.38 -22.45
N GLY A 211 3.65 14.87 -22.23
CA GLY A 211 4.72 15.54 -21.48
C GLY A 211 4.49 15.57 -19.96
N ALA A 212 3.54 14.81 -19.44
CA ALA A 212 3.29 14.75 -18.01
C ALA A 212 4.38 13.95 -17.29
N ARG A 213 4.92 14.53 -16.21
CA ARG A 213 5.85 13.88 -15.28
C ARG A 213 5.08 13.30 -14.10
N THR A 214 5.56 12.18 -13.57
CA THR A 214 4.90 11.49 -12.46
C THR A 214 5.83 11.43 -11.25
N VAL A 215 5.32 11.83 -10.10
CA VAL A 215 5.96 11.68 -8.78
C VAL A 215 5.19 10.63 -8.00
N GLY A 216 5.86 9.53 -7.65
CA GLY A 216 5.29 8.47 -6.81
C GLY A 216 5.54 8.76 -5.34
N LEU A 217 4.58 8.45 -4.48
CA LEU A 217 4.73 8.47 -3.03
C LEU A 217 4.82 7.03 -2.54
N ALA A 218 5.88 6.70 -1.83
CA ALA A 218 6.09 5.39 -1.21
C ALA A 218 6.50 5.57 0.25
N GLY A 219 6.35 4.54 1.05
CA GLY A 219 6.73 4.56 2.46
C GLY A 219 5.87 3.62 3.28
N TYR A 220 6.25 3.41 4.51
CA TYR A 220 5.54 2.54 5.44
C TYR A 220 4.08 3.01 5.68
N THR A 221 3.22 2.15 6.20
CA THR A 221 1.87 2.57 6.62
C THR A 221 1.98 3.68 7.66
N ASN A 222 1.08 4.65 7.56
CA ASN A 222 1.05 5.85 8.43
C ASN A 222 2.27 6.78 8.33
N ALA A 223 3.10 6.66 7.29
CA ALA A 223 4.21 7.60 7.03
C ALA A 223 3.78 8.94 6.43
N GLY A 224 2.52 9.31 6.48
CA GLY A 224 2.01 10.61 6.01
C GLY A 224 1.84 10.75 4.49
N LYS A 225 1.81 9.63 3.71
CA LYS A 225 1.68 9.67 2.23
C LYS A 225 0.43 10.41 1.76
N SER A 226 -0.73 10.03 2.25
CA SER A 226 -2.02 10.62 1.84
C SER A 226 -2.16 12.06 2.32
N SER A 227 -1.56 12.40 3.48
CA SER A 227 -1.50 13.79 3.99
C SER A 227 -0.63 14.65 3.08
N LEU A 228 0.55 14.16 2.67
CA LEU A 228 1.40 14.87 1.73
C LEU A 228 0.75 15.00 0.35
N PHE A 229 0.10 13.94 -0.11
CA PHE A 229 -0.65 13.98 -1.37
C PHE A 229 -1.72 15.09 -1.36
N LEU A 230 -2.50 15.20 -0.29
CA LEU A 230 -3.50 16.26 -0.11
C LEU A 230 -2.84 17.64 -0.11
N ALA A 231 -1.76 17.81 0.66
CA ALA A 231 -1.05 19.09 0.80
C ALA A 231 -0.42 19.58 -0.52
N LEU A 232 0.05 18.66 -1.37
CA LEU A 232 0.67 19.01 -2.64
C LEU A 232 -0.33 19.12 -3.81
N SER A 233 -1.42 18.35 -3.80
CA SER A 233 -2.35 18.29 -4.93
C SER A 233 -3.64 19.07 -4.71
N GLY A 234 -3.95 19.48 -3.50
CA GLY A 234 -5.24 20.10 -3.14
C GLY A 234 -6.46 19.19 -3.32
N LYS A 235 -6.25 17.96 -3.84
CA LYS A 235 -7.31 17.00 -4.09
C LYS A 235 -7.68 16.29 -2.78
N LYS A 236 -8.93 16.44 -2.36
CA LYS A 236 -9.43 15.74 -1.17
C LYS A 236 -9.32 14.22 -1.38
N VAL A 237 -8.52 13.58 -0.55
CA VAL A 237 -8.43 12.14 -0.37
C VAL A 237 -8.90 11.86 1.06
N LEU A 238 -9.43 10.69 1.30
CA LEU A 238 -9.75 10.28 2.66
C LEU A 238 -8.43 10.15 3.44
N VAL A 239 -8.11 11.15 4.23
CA VAL A 239 -6.99 11.12 5.16
C VAL A 239 -7.56 10.73 6.51
N GLU A 240 -7.43 9.48 6.87
CA GLU A 240 -7.75 8.97 8.19
C GLU A 240 -6.44 8.55 8.87
N ASP A 241 -6.35 8.76 10.17
CA ASP A 241 -5.23 8.26 10.99
C ASP A 241 -5.39 6.75 11.24
N LYS A 242 -5.59 6.02 10.15
CA LYS A 242 -5.77 4.57 10.13
C LYS A 242 -4.75 3.94 9.20
N LEU A 243 -4.32 2.75 9.57
CA LEU A 243 -3.43 1.95 8.73
C LEU A 243 -4.13 1.58 7.41
N PHE A 244 -3.42 1.70 6.28
CA PHE A 244 -3.93 1.43 4.93
C PHE A 244 -5.16 2.25 4.51
N SER A 245 -5.17 3.55 4.82
CA SER A 245 -6.23 4.45 4.35
C SER A 245 -6.35 4.53 2.82
N THR A 246 -5.30 4.19 2.09
CA THR A 246 -5.26 4.19 0.62
C THR A 246 -4.90 2.79 0.10
N LEU A 247 -5.85 2.12 -0.57
CA LEU A 247 -5.64 0.83 -1.27
C LEU A 247 -5.49 0.98 -2.78
N GLU A 248 -5.83 2.12 -3.31
CA GLU A 248 -5.83 2.40 -4.74
C GLU A 248 -4.85 3.52 -5.06
N THR A 249 -4.18 3.39 -6.21
CA THR A 249 -3.38 4.51 -6.69
C THR A 249 -4.28 5.71 -6.95
N THR A 250 -4.17 6.72 -6.12
CA THR A 250 -4.85 7.98 -6.36
C THR A 250 -3.90 8.91 -7.12
N VAL A 251 -4.37 9.42 -8.26
CA VAL A 251 -3.60 10.37 -9.07
C VAL A 251 -4.17 11.77 -8.90
N GLY A 252 -3.32 12.71 -8.51
CA GLY A 252 -3.62 14.14 -8.39
C GLY A 252 -2.66 14.98 -9.21
N ARG A 253 -2.95 16.27 -9.38
CA ARG A 253 -2.05 17.24 -9.99
C ARG A 253 -1.46 18.11 -8.91
N MET A 254 -0.17 18.44 -8.99
CA MET A 254 0.36 19.56 -8.20
C MET A 254 -0.21 20.88 -8.72
N GLU A 255 -0.66 21.76 -7.82
CA GLU A 255 -1.29 23.04 -8.17
C GLU A 255 -0.44 23.91 -9.11
N MET A 256 0.87 23.90 -8.92
CA MET A 256 1.81 24.73 -9.68
C MET A 256 2.08 24.25 -11.09
N SER A 257 1.63 23.02 -11.47
CA SER A 257 1.87 22.47 -12.79
C SER A 257 0.78 21.53 -13.26
N PRO A 258 0.16 21.80 -14.40
CA PRO A 258 -0.77 20.87 -15.04
C PRO A 258 -0.08 19.58 -15.54
N ARG A 259 1.26 19.54 -15.52
CA ARG A 259 2.08 18.45 -16.11
C ARG A 259 2.74 17.56 -15.07
N ILE A 260 2.67 17.87 -13.78
CA ILE A 260 3.17 17.00 -12.71
C ILE A 260 2.01 16.29 -12.05
N LEU A 261 2.06 14.98 -12.09
CA LEU A 261 1.08 14.09 -11.48
C LEU A 261 1.70 13.44 -10.23
N LEU A 262 0.99 13.51 -9.13
CA LEU A 262 1.30 12.78 -7.91
C LEU A 262 0.54 11.46 -7.93
N ALA A 263 1.19 10.37 -7.56
CA ALA A 263 0.57 9.06 -7.40
C ALA A 263 0.74 8.62 -5.94
N ASP A 264 -0.36 8.58 -5.19
CA ASP A 264 -0.41 8.00 -3.84
C ASP A 264 -0.65 6.51 -3.92
N THR A 265 -0.05 5.74 -3.01
CA THR A 265 -0.08 4.28 -3.03
C THR A 265 -0.33 3.65 -1.68
N ILE A 266 -0.52 2.34 -1.73
CA ILE A 266 -0.58 1.47 -0.55
C ILE A 266 0.71 1.62 0.26
N GLY A 267 0.59 1.82 1.58
CA GLY A 267 1.75 1.80 2.48
C GLY A 267 2.38 0.41 2.57
N PHE A 268 3.68 0.38 2.74
CA PHE A 268 4.38 -0.86 3.07
C PHE A 268 4.11 -1.25 4.53
N ILE A 269 4.22 -2.54 4.79
CA ILE A 269 4.14 -3.17 6.10
C ILE A 269 5.14 -4.31 6.12
N ASP A 270 5.62 -4.69 7.31
CA ASP A 270 6.52 -5.82 7.43
C ASP A 270 5.86 -7.14 7.00
N GLU A 271 6.67 -8.03 6.46
CA GLU A 271 6.30 -9.42 6.18
C GLU A 271 5.00 -9.59 5.35
N LEU A 272 4.78 -8.68 4.37
CA LEU A 272 3.68 -8.89 3.43
C LEU A 272 3.89 -10.21 2.67
N PRO A 273 2.93 -11.15 2.70
CA PRO A 273 3.04 -12.39 1.95
C PRO A 273 3.15 -12.13 0.45
N SER A 274 3.99 -12.91 -0.24
CA SER A 274 4.20 -12.80 -1.69
C SER A 274 2.89 -12.87 -2.48
N ASP A 275 1.96 -13.74 -2.10
CA ASP A 275 0.67 -13.91 -2.77
C ASP A 275 -0.20 -12.64 -2.69
N LEU A 276 -0.10 -11.92 -1.58
CA LEU A 276 -0.80 -10.67 -1.34
C LEU A 276 -0.16 -9.52 -2.12
N LEU A 277 1.17 -9.51 -2.14
CA LEU A 277 1.96 -8.58 -2.94
C LEU A 277 1.69 -8.75 -4.44
N ASP A 278 1.58 -9.98 -4.93
CA ASP A 278 1.24 -10.27 -6.32
C ASP A 278 -0.16 -9.76 -6.71
N ALA A 279 -1.11 -9.81 -5.79
CA ALA A 279 -2.44 -9.24 -6.01
C ALA A 279 -2.39 -7.72 -6.19
N PHE A 280 -1.54 -7.02 -5.44
CA PHE A 280 -1.37 -5.56 -5.49
C PHE A 280 -0.23 -5.09 -6.39
N HIS A 281 0.52 -6.01 -6.99
CA HIS A 281 1.66 -5.72 -7.86
C HIS A 281 1.36 -4.62 -8.89
N ALA A 282 0.20 -4.68 -9.52
CA ALA A 282 -0.18 -3.73 -10.54
C ALA A 282 -0.45 -2.30 -10.00
N THR A 283 -0.86 -2.18 -8.73
CA THR A 283 -1.08 -0.89 -8.06
C THR A 283 0.25 -0.30 -7.59
N LEU A 284 1.12 -1.14 -7.03
CA LEU A 284 2.47 -0.76 -6.65
C LEU A 284 3.32 -0.38 -7.89
N ASP A 285 3.23 -1.14 -8.97
CA ASP A 285 3.92 -0.84 -10.25
C ASP A 285 3.52 0.54 -10.81
N GLU A 286 2.30 1.00 -10.61
CA GLU A 286 1.87 2.31 -11.12
C GLU A 286 2.60 3.46 -10.44
N SER A 287 2.88 3.35 -9.16
CA SER A 287 3.62 4.36 -8.40
C SER A 287 5.12 4.26 -8.51
N LEU A 288 5.65 3.02 -8.56
CA LEU A 288 7.09 2.81 -8.70
C LEU A 288 7.60 3.15 -10.10
N ASN A 289 6.74 3.04 -11.11
CA ASN A 289 7.06 3.47 -12.48
C ASN A 289 6.83 4.98 -12.66
N CYS A 290 7.51 5.81 -11.90
CA CYS A 290 7.44 7.27 -11.90
C CYS A 290 8.78 7.90 -12.33
N ASP A 291 8.78 9.21 -12.62
CA ASP A 291 10.01 9.95 -12.96
C ASP A 291 10.81 10.32 -11.70
N LEU A 292 10.13 10.42 -10.55
CA LEU A 292 10.71 10.66 -9.23
C LEU A 292 9.88 9.92 -8.17
N LEU A 293 10.53 9.21 -7.26
CA LEU A 293 9.91 8.58 -6.11
C LEU A 293 10.26 9.34 -4.83
N LEU A 294 9.26 9.73 -4.07
CA LEU A 294 9.43 10.22 -2.71
C LEU A 294 9.22 9.06 -1.73
N LEU A 295 10.27 8.70 -1.00
CA LEU A 295 10.22 7.68 0.05
C LEU A 295 10.01 8.38 1.38
N LEU A 296 8.80 8.22 1.93
CA LEU A 296 8.38 8.89 3.15
C LEU A 296 8.70 8.06 4.39
N ALA A 297 9.20 8.74 5.42
CA ALA A 297 9.41 8.16 6.74
C ALA A 297 8.91 9.12 7.82
N ASP A 298 8.33 8.59 8.88
CA ASP A 298 7.79 9.36 10.00
C ASP A 298 8.92 9.77 10.94
N SER A 299 9.19 11.08 11.07
CA SER A 299 10.26 11.57 11.94
C SER A 299 9.91 11.52 13.43
N SER A 300 8.66 11.26 13.77
CA SER A 300 8.21 11.10 15.16
C SER A 300 8.42 9.68 15.69
N ASP A 301 8.75 8.71 14.83
CA ASP A 301 9.13 7.35 15.25
C ASP A 301 10.44 7.39 16.05
N ASP A 302 10.62 6.46 16.98
CA ASP A 302 11.94 6.26 17.60
C ASP A 302 12.98 5.75 16.59
N VAL A 303 14.26 5.87 16.93
CA VAL A 303 15.39 5.59 16.03
C VAL A 303 15.33 4.18 15.44
N ASP A 304 15.05 3.17 16.29
CA ASP A 304 15.01 1.76 15.86
C ASP A 304 13.82 1.49 14.94
N GLU A 305 12.66 2.05 15.27
CA GLU A 305 11.44 1.92 14.48
C GLU A 305 11.56 2.64 13.13
N LEU A 306 12.10 3.86 13.12
CA LEU A 306 12.37 4.61 11.89
C LEU A 306 13.30 3.82 10.97
N GLN A 307 14.42 3.31 11.50
CA GLN A 307 15.38 2.51 10.73
C GLN A 307 14.74 1.25 10.16
N ARG A 308 13.94 0.54 10.95
CA ARG A 308 13.22 -0.67 10.54
C ARG A 308 12.25 -0.36 9.40
N LYS A 309 11.36 0.63 9.58
CA LYS A 309 10.35 1.01 8.61
C LYS A 309 10.96 1.52 7.31
N LEU A 310 12.00 2.34 7.40
CA LEU A 310 12.69 2.88 6.24
C LEU A 310 13.43 1.78 5.46
N SER A 311 14.10 0.85 6.18
CA SER A 311 14.77 -0.31 5.58
C SER A 311 13.81 -1.23 4.85
N THR A 312 12.66 -1.53 5.46
CA THR A 312 11.59 -2.32 4.84
C THR A 312 11.09 -1.62 3.58
N SER A 313 10.75 -0.33 3.68
CA SER A 313 10.22 0.43 2.55
C SER A 313 11.20 0.51 1.39
N ARG A 314 12.49 0.75 1.67
CA ARG A 314 13.55 0.79 0.66
C ARG A 314 13.72 -0.55 -0.03
N ARG A 315 13.79 -1.64 0.72
CA ARG A 315 13.91 -3.01 0.19
C ARG A 315 12.75 -3.31 -0.75
N GLU A 316 11.51 -3.05 -0.33
CA GLU A 316 10.32 -3.29 -1.13
C GLU A 316 10.30 -2.48 -2.44
N VAL A 317 10.82 -1.26 -2.43
CA VAL A 317 10.97 -0.43 -3.63
C VAL A 317 12.03 -1.03 -4.57
N LEU A 318 13.21 -1.38 -4.04
CA LEU A 318 14.32 -1.89 -4.86
C LEU A 318 14.03 -3.27 -5.46
N ASP A 319 13.42 -4.17 -4.70
CA ASP A 319 13.08 -5.53 -5.16
C ASP A 319 12.05 -5.51 -6.32
N ARG A 320 11.28 -4.43 -6.45
CA ARG A 320 10.23 -4.28 -7.48
C ARG A 320 10.59 -3.34 -8.60
N SER A 321 11.59 -2.52 -8.41
CA SER A 321 12.03 -1.62 -9.47
C SER A 321 12.63 -2.44 -10.62
N LYS A 322 12.07 -2.25 -11.82
CA LYS A 322 12.57 -2.90 -13.05
C LYS A 322 13.77 -2.17 -13.64
N GLU A 323 14.06 -0.99 -13.15
CA GLU A 323 15.16 -0.14 -13.58
C GLU A 323 16.20 -0.04 -12.48
N ASP A 324 17.46 -0.24 -12.82
CA ASP A 324 18.61 -0.14 -11.90
C ASP A 324 18.80 1.27 -11.33
N SER A 325 17.96 2.24 -11.70
CA SER A 325 18.08 3.64 -11.28
C SER A 325 16.72 4.35 -11.14
N ILE A 326 15.93 4.00 -10.13
CA ILE A 326 14.82 4.89 -9.72
C ILE A 326 15.45 6.13 -9.06
N ARG A 327 15.10 7.32 -9.56
CA ARG A 327 15.41 8.57 -8.83
C ARG A 327 14.53 8.61 -7.59
N MET A 328 15.16 8.50 -6.42
CA MET A 328 14.47 8.44 -5.14
C MET A 328 14.96 9.56 -4.23
N LYS A 329 14.03 10.22 -3.53
CA LYS A 329 14.33 11.16 -2.45
C LYS A 329 13.65 10.74 -1.18
N VAL A 330 14.36 10.84 -0.06
CA VAL A 330 13.78 10.59 1.26
C VAL A 330 13.12 11.85 1.79
N VAL A 331 11.94 11.70 2.36
CA VAL A 331 11.17 12.79 2.98
C VAL A 331 10.80 12.37 4.39
N LEU A 332 11.34 13.07 5.39
CA LEU A 332 10.97 12.94 6.78
C LEU A 332 9.72 13.77 7.03
N THR A 333 8.64 13.10 7.36
CA THR A 333 7.31 13.71 7.57
C THR A 333 7.03 13.93 9.06
N LYS A 334 5.96 14.65 9.36
CA LYS A 334 5.47 14.87 10.74
C LYS A 334 6.50 15.59 11.65
N SER A 335 7.28 16.52 11.12
CA SER A 335 8.23 17.30 11.91
C SER A 335 7.58 18.06 13.08
N ASP A 336 6.27 18.31 12.99
CA ASP A 336 5.46 18.95 14.02
C ASP A 336 5.02 18.00 15.17
N ALA A 337 5.15 16.69 15.00
CA ALA A 337 4.72 15.71 16.01
C ALA A 337 5.80 15.39 17.07
N GLY A 338 6.96 16.04 16.98
CA GLY A 338 8.12 15.74 17.82
C GLY A 338 9.00 14.65 17.20
N GLY A 339 10.08 14.30 17.89
CA GLY A 339 11.08 13.35 17.39
C GLY A 339 12.45 13.99 17.23
N ASP A 340 13.48 13.14 17.11
CA ASP A 340 14.85 13.60 16.91
C ASP A 340 15.17 13.64 15.40
N ILE A 341 14.97 14.82 14.81
CA ILE A 341 15.19 15.03 13.37
C ILE A 341 16.67 14.82 13.00
N GLU A 342 17.61 15.19 13.88
CA GLU A 342 19.05 15.02 13.60
C GLU A 342 19.41 13.53 13.55
N ALA A 343 18.91 12.76 14.51
CA ALA A 343 19.07 11.30 14.50
C ALA A 343 18.40 10.66 13.28
N ALA A 344 17.20 11.11 12.90
CA ALA A 344 16.50 10.63 11.72
C ALA A 344 17.30 10.89 10.43
N GLN A 345 17.87 12.08 10.27
CA GLN A 345 18.73 12.39 9.13
C GLN A 345 20.01 11.56 9.11
N GLU A 346 20.59 11.29 10.29
CA GLU A 346 21.78 10.46 10.39
C GLU A 346 21.49 9.01 9.94
N ILE A 347 20.34 8.45 10.32
CA ILE A 347 19.90 7.12 9.83
C ILE A 347 19.84 7.11 8.30
N VAL A 348 19.24 8.13 7.68
CA VAL A 348 19.16 8.23 6.21
C VAL A 348 20.55 8.23 5.58
N ARG A 349 21.49 9.00 6.13
CA ARG A 349 22.88 9.05 5.65
C ARG A 349 23.61 7.70 5.85
N MET A 350 23.45 7.06 7.02
CA MET A 350 24.03 5.74 7.28
C MET A 350 23.52 4.67 6.32
N MET A 351 22.29 4.80 5.83
CA MET A 351 21.74 3.92 4.79
C MET A 351 22.24 4.24 3.38
N GLY A 352 23.15 5.21 3.21
CA GLY A 352 23.72 5.60 1.92
C GLY A 352 22.72 6.29 1.00
N MET A 353 21.77 7.02 1.57
CA MET A 353 20.83 7.85 0.82
C MET A 353 21.21 9.34 0.98
N ASP A 354 20.75 10.17 0.02
CA ASP A 354 20.96 11.62 0.09
C ASP A 354 20.22 12.22 1.30
N ASP A 355 20.63 13.43 1.72
CA ASP A 355 20.01 14.13 2.84
C ASP A 355 18.49 14.22 2.66
N ALA A 356 17.78 13.80 3.70
CA ALA A 356 16.33 13.79 3.70
C ALA A 356 15.79 15.21 3.83
N MET A 357 14.71 15.48 3.12
CA MET A 357 13.93 16.70 3.31
C MET A 357 12.98 16.53 4.49
N VAL A 358 12.91 17.52 5.36
CA VAL A 358 12.06 17.51 6.55
C VAL A 358 10.83 18.36 6.30
N ILE A 359 9.64 17.80 6.54
CA ILE A 359 8.37 18.48 6.28
C ILE A 359 7.32 18.17 7.34
N SER A 360 6.36 19.08 7.45
CA SER A 360 5.05 18.79 8.05
C SER A 360 3.94 19.10 7.07
N SER A 361 3.14 18.09 6.74
CA SER A 361 1.92 18.29 5.94
C SER A 361 0.81 18.99 6.72
N HIS A 362 0.91 19.03 8.05
CA HIS A 362 -0.06 19.67 8.92
C HIS A 362 0.21 21.19 9.06
N SER A 363 1.44 21.57 9.39
CA SER A 363 1.83 22.99 9.53
C SER A 363 2.16 23.65 8.19
N GLY A 364 2.46 22.89 7.16
CA GLY A 364 2.95 23.38 5.87
C GLY A 364 4.46 23.61 5.81
N GLU A 365 5.17 23.38 6.91
CA GLU A 365 6.62 23.54 6.98
C GLU A 365 7.35 22.65 5.97
N GLY A 366 8.33 23.21 5.25
CA GLY A 366 9.15 22.50 4.28
C GLY A 366 8.46 22.15 2.95
N LEU A 367 7.15 22.36 2.79
CA LEU A 367 6.42 21.98 1.58
C LEU A 367 6.86 22.76 0.34
N ASP A 368 7.15 24.04 0.45
CA ASP A 368 7.61 24.86 -0.68
C ASP A 368 9.03 24.44 -1.11
N ALA A 369 9.92 24.16 -0.16
CA ALA A 369 11.25 23.61 -0.43
C ALA A 369 11.15 22.23 -1.11
N LEU A 370 10.20 21.38 -0.66
CA LEU A 370 9.95 20.09 -1.30
C LEU A 370 9.44 20.27 -2.73
N ARG A 371 8.52 21.21 -3.00
CA ARG A 371 8.05 21.51 -4.36
C ARG A 371 9.20 21.93 -5.26
N GLU A 372 10.06 22.83 -4.82
CA GLU A 372 11.25 23.24 -5.59
C GLU A 372 12.21 22.07 -5.84
N SER A 373 12.43 21.22 -4.84
CA SER A 373 13.28 20.03 -4.96
C SER A 373 12.71 19.01 -5.96
N ILE A 374 11.39 18.83 -6.00
CA ILE A 374 10.71 17.99 -7.00
C ILE A 374 10.95 18.58 -8.39
N MET A 375 10.73 19.90 -8.57
CA MET A 375 10.95 20.57 -9.84
C MET A 375 12.39 20.42 -10.34
N PHE A 376 13.36 20.66 -9.45
CA PHE A 376 14.76 20.50 -9.77
C PHE A 376 15.09 19.06 -10.19
N SER A 377 14.53 18.09 -9.51
CA SER A 377 14.76 16.66 -9.83
C SER A 377 14.17 16.25 -11.18
N LEU A 378 13.03 16.84 -11.58
CA LEU A 378 12.34 16.50 -12.82
C LEU A 378 12.87 17.27 -14.04
N TYR A 379 13.27 18.51 -13.85
CA TYR A 379 13.57 19.45 -14.94
C TYR A 379 15.01 19.97 -14.93
N GLY A 380 15.76 19.78 -13.83
CA GLY A 380 17.06 20.42 -13.63
C GLY A 380 16.93 21.86 -13.13
N PRO A 381 17.95 22.70 -13.27
CA PRO A 381 17.91 24.10 -12.83
C PRO A 381 16.87 24.92 -13.59
N LYS A 382 16.36 25.98 -12.95
CA LYS A 382 15.55 27.01 -13.62
C LYS A 382 16.33 27.60 -14.79
N THR A 383 15.66 27.87 -15.90
CA THR A 383 16.23 28.48 -17.07
C THR A 383 15.52 29.80 -17.36
N THR A 384 16.28 30.86 -17.57
CA THR A 384 15.74 32.13 -17.99
C THR A 384 15.82 32.27 -19.50
N LEU A 385 14.67 32.51 -20.12
CA LEU A 385 14.54 32.75 -21.56
C LEU A 385 14.28 34.21 -21.82
N VAL A 386 14.87 34.70 -22.86
CA VAL A 386 14.64 36.05 -23.39
C VAL A 386 14.02 35.93 -24.78
N VAL A 387 12.84 36.54 -24.93
CA VAL A 387 12.14 36.62 -26.21
C VAL A 387 12.51 37.95 -26.89
N SER A 388 13.15 37.88 -28.04
CA SER A 388 13.53 39.07 -28.81
C SER A 388 12.37 39.54 -29.70
N THR A 389 12.04 40.83 -29.68
CA THR A 389 11.11 41.46 -30.60
C THR A 389 11.87 41.81 -31.91
N GLY A 390 11.68 41.00 -32.95
CA GLY A 390 12.06 41.42 -34.30
C GLY A 390 10.99 42.32 -34.93
N ASN A 391 11.35 43.24 -35.80
CA ASN A 391 10.41 44.13 -36.48
C ASN A 391 9.52 43.32 -37.47
N PRO A 392 8.22 43.32 -37.44
CA PRO A 392 7.17 44.04 -36.69
C PRO A 392 6.40 43.15 -35.73
N GLY A 393 6.85 42.99 -34.49
CA GLY A 393 6.59 41.73 -33.83
C GLY A 393 6.01 41.65 -32.47
N GLU A 394 5.17 42.59 -31.94
CA GLU A 394 4.51 42.35 -30.62
C GLU A 394 3.64 41.08 -30.62
N ARG A 395 2.84 40.85 -31.67
CA ARG A 395 1.96 39.66 -31.73
C ARG A 395 2.72 38.34 -31.82
N GLU A 396 3.89 38.35 -32.51
CA GLU A 396 4.72 37.12 -32.57
C GLU A 396 5.46 36.87 -31.25
N ALA A 397 5.94 37.92 -30.57
CA ALA A 397 6.53 37.80 -29.25
C ALA A 397 5.51 37.24 -28.21
N GLU A 398 4.26 37.71 -28.23
CA GLU A 398 3.17 37.16 -27.42
C GLU A 398 2.89 35.68 -27.72
N SER A 399 2.98 35.29 -29.00
CA SER A 399 2.83 33.89 -29.41
C SER A 399 3.94 33.01 -28.81
N PHE A 400 5.21 33.48 -28.83
CA PHE A 400 6.31 32.76 -28.20
C PHE A 400 6.18 32.72 -26.68
N VAL A 401 5.78 33.80 -26.04
CA VAL A 401 5.46 33.81 -24.61
C VAL A 401 4.38 32.77 -24.29
N SER A 402 3.31 32.69 -25.06
CA SER A 402 2.27 31.66 -24.89
C SER A 402 2.83 30.25 -25.03
N GLN A 403 3.69 30.01 -26.03
CA GLN A 403 4.35 28.70 -26.23
C GLN A 403 5.26 28.34 -25.05
N ILE A 404 5.96 29.34 -24.43
CA ILE A 404 6.79 29.11 -23.25
C ILE A 404 5.94 28.69 -22.05
N TYR A 405 4.76 29.32 -21.86
CA TYR A 405 3.81 28.90 -20.83
C TYR A 405 3.26 27.48 -21.07
N ASP A 406 3.08 27.09 -22.33
CA ASP A 406 2.67 25.74 -22.71
C ASP A 406 3.81 24.71 -22.52
N LEU A 407 5.07 25.14 -22.59
CA LEU A 407 6.24 24.28 -22.49
C LEU A 407 6.60 23.91 -21.07
N GLY A 408 6.55 24.89 -20.16
CA GLY A 408 7.05 24.74 -18.80
C GLY A 408 6.28 25.54 -17.76
N ILE A 409 6.85 25.58 -16.57
CA ILE A 409 6.27 26.27 -15.41
C ILE A 409 7.02 27.59 -15.22
N VAL A 410 6.40 28.65 -15.65
CA VAL A 410 6.97 30.00 -15.50
C VAL A 410 6.84 30.42 -14.04
N THR A 411 7.97 30.71 -13.39
CA THR A 411 8.05 31.16 -12.00
C THR A 411 8.13 32.69 -11.90
N GLU A 412 8.80 33.32 -12.87
CA GLU A 412 9.00 34.77 -12.91
C GLU A 412 8.86 35.27 -14.33
N LYS A 413 8.30 36.46 -14.50
CA LYS A 413 8.19 37.16 -15.76
C LYS A 413 8.56 38.62 -15.57
N ASP A 414 9.57 39.07 -16.27
CA ASP A 414 9.93 40.52 -16.34
C ASP A 414 9.97 40.94 -17.83
N GLY A 415 8.91 41.58 -18.27
CA GLY A 415 8.73 41.96 -19.69
C GLY A 415 8.72 40.74 -20.61
N LEU A 416 9.79 40.55 -21.37
CA LEU A 416 10.03 39.42 -22.30
C LEU A 416 11.06 38.41 -21.76
N GLU A 417 11.52 38.58 -20.53
CA GLU A 417 12.31 37.60 -19.82
C GLU A 417 11.40 36.70 -19.00
N LEU A 418 11.53 35.37 -19.15
CA LEU A 418 10.73 34.39 -18.43
C LEU A 418 11.67 33.36 -17.79
N THR A 419 11.59 33.24 -16.49
CA THR A 419 12.28 32.17 -15.72
C THR A 419 11.33 31.02 -15.51
N LEU A 420 11.75 29.83 -15.91
CA LEU A 420 10.86 28.67 -15.89
C LEU A 420 11.56 27.34 -15.60
N TRP A 421 10.79 26.37 -15.18
CA TRP A 421 11.14 24.96 -15.17
C TRP A 421 10.64 24.32 -16.46
N CYS A 422 11.53 23.69 -17.24
CA CYS A 422 11.16 22.98 -18.46
C CYS A 422 12.13 21.85 -18.77
N GLY A 423 11.67 20.87 -19.55
CA GLY A 423 12.50 19.77 -20.02
C GLY A 423 13.53 20.26 -21.05
N PHE A 424 14.80 19.89 -20.86
CA PHE A 424 15.88 20.33 -21.75
C PHE A 424 15.62 20.03 -23.24
N GLY A 425 15.11 18.85 -23.56
CA GLY A 425 14.81 18.49 -24.95
C GLY A 425 13.63 19.25 -25.56
N GLU A 426 12.66 19.65 -24.75
CA GLU A 426 11.52 20.48 -25.17
C GLU A 426 11.98 21.92 -25.40
N LEU A 427 12.83 22.43 -24.50
CA LEU A 427 13.43 23.73 -24.61
C LEU A 427 14.26 23.88 -25.90
N GLN A 428 15.14 22.93 -26.18
CA GLN A 428 15.94 22.94 -27.39
C GLN A 428 15.11 22.95 -28.68
N ARG A 429 13.99 22.21 -28.68
CA ARG A 429 13.03 22.22 -29.81
C ARG A 429 12.37 23.58 -30.00
N LEU A 430 12.01 24.26 -28.92
CA LEU A 430 11.38 25.58 -28.96
C LEU A 430 12.40 26.62 -29.50
N ILE A 431 13.61 26.61 -28.96
CA ILE A 431 14.69 27.51 -29.41
C ILE A 431 14.97 27.31 -30.91
N ALA A 432 15.10 26.06 -31.35
CA ALA A 432 15.34 25.74 -32.78
C ALA A 432 14.18 26.20 -33.67
N LYS A 433 12.95 26.18 -33.23
CA LYS A 433 11.77 26.66 -33.98
C LYS A 433 11.60 28.18 -33.95
N SER A 434 12.28 28.87 -33.05
CA SER A 434 12.11 30.32 -32.89
C SER A 434 12.97 31.17 -33.86
N ASP A 435 13.78 30.53 -34.71
CA ASP A 435 14.70 31.20 -35.62
C ASP A 435 15.56 32.27 -34.93
N GLY A 436 16.08 31.96 -33.74
CA GLY A 436 16.94 32.86 -32.96
C GLY A 436 16.19 33.92 -32.16
N ARG A 437 14.86 33.88 -32.11
CA ARG A 437 14.05 34.85 -31.33
C ARG A 437 13.92 34.47 -29.85
N ILE A 438 14.24 33.26 -29.47
CA ILE A 438 14.33 32.83 -28.09
C ILE A 438 15.76 32.44 -27.77
N SER A 439 16.34 33.05 -26.77
CA SER A 439 17.68 32.73 -26.27
C SER A 439 17.64 32.40 -24.76
N ILE A 440 18.62 31.59 -24.36
CA ILE A 440 18.88 31.35 -22.93
C ILE A 440 19.78 32.47 -22.42
N LYS A 441 19.44 33.06 -21.26
CA LYS A 441 20.22 34.08 -20.59
C LYS A 441 21.38 33.48 -19.81
#